data_9f94b134bcdf8f8fb0b32a75b29927d5
#
_entry.id   9f94b134bcdf8f8fb0b32a75b29927d5
#
_cell.length_a   1.000
_cell.length_b   1.000
_cell.length_c   1.000
_cell.angle_alpha   90.00
_cell.angle_beta   90.00
_cell.angle_gamma   90.00
#
_symmetry.space_group_name_H-M   'P 1'
#
loop_
_entity.id
_entity.type
_entity.pdbx_description
1 polymer ?
#
loop_
_entity_poly.entity_id
_entity_poly.type
_entity_poly.pdbx_seq_one_letter_code
_entity_poly.pdbx_strand_id
1 'polypeptide(L)'
;MTRDELNIQKLVKEVQDVQLSASTRRHFIKESAMGLGALAMGSLLGNCGNLFTSPQSNISYDPAHPLLPKSPVFPGKAKSVIFLHMAGAPSQLELFDYKPELMKMDGQDCPPSLLAGKKFAFITGVPKMLGPQANFAKYGHSGALVSENLPHFSTMVDEVSFLKAVHTDQFNHAPAQLLIHTGSPRLGRPSIGSWVTYGLGTENQNLPGYVVLTSGGSFPDAGKSVWGSGFLPSVYQGVQCRSEGDPVLFIKDPDGLSRDLRKASIDAINKANEQQYLEYNDPEILSRIAQYEMAYRMQISAPEVMNINDEPAYVHEMYGTKPGQACFANNVLLARKLVEKGVRYIQLFDWGWDAHGDNPNNSLNIGLKNKCRSIDKPITALLLDLKQRGLLDETLVVWGGEFGRTPMMENRNGAQNPFKGRDHHTEAFTIWMAGGGIKKGFSHGETDEIGYSAISGKVDAFDVQATILNQLGFNHEQFTYPFQGRPFRLTDVGGKVIHEIVA
;
A
#
# COMPACT_ATOMS: atom_id res chain seq x y z
N MET A 1 -17.33 53.00 9.14
CA MET A 1 -16.66 51.75 8.77
C MET A 1 -15.63 51.46 9.84
N THR A 2 -15.81 50.37 10.55
CA THR A 2 -14.89 49.95 11.60
C THR A 2 -13.60 49.40 10.99
N ARG A 3 -12.52 49.34 11.77
CA ARG A 3 -11.22 48.79 11.34
C ARG A 3 -11.34 47.31 10.89
N ASP A 4 -12.30 46.59 11.45
CA ASP A 4 -12.57 45.20 11.12
C ASP A 4 -13.32 45.06 9.79
N GLU A 5 -14.25 45.94 9.50
CA GLU A 5 -14.93 45.99 8.19
C GLU A 5 -13.95 46.28 7.04
N LEU A 6 -12.94 47.14 7.30
CA LEU A 6 -11.90 47.48 6.31
C LEU A 6 -10.96 46.25 6.05
N ASN A 7 -10.65 45.51 7.10
CA ASN A 7 -9.83 44.29 7.01
C ASN A 7 -10.56 43.17 6.28
N ILE A 8 -11.86 43.01 6.51
CA ILE A 8 -12.69 42.00 5.82
C ILE A 8 -12.80 42.36 4.33
N GLN A 9 -13.03 43.62 3.99
CA GLN A 9 -13.07 44.05 2.59
C GLN A 9 -11.74 43.86 1.87
N LYS A 10 -10.62 44.06 2.56
CA LYS A 10 -9.28 43.84 2.01
C LYS A 10 -9.02 42.34 1.74
N LEU A 11 -9.39 41.48 2.68
CA LEU A 11 -9.31 40.01 2.53
C LEU A 11 -10.19 39.50 1.39
N VAL A 12 -11.42 39.97 1.28
CA VAL A 12 -12.34 39.63 0.18
C VAL A 12 -11.74 40.03 -1.17
N LYS A 13 -11.15 41.21 -1.25
CA LYS A 13 -10.51 41.68 -2.48
C LYS A 13 -9.27 40.87 -2.83
N GLU A 14 -8.41 40.51 -1.86
CA GLU A 14 -7.26 39.67 -2.08
C GLU A 14 -7.66 38.26 -2.59
N VAL A 15 -8.72 37.67 -2.03
CA VAL A 15 -9.28 36.39 -2.50
C VAL A 15 -9.83 36.52 -3.93
N GLN A 16 -10.53 37.61 -4.26
CA GLN A 16 -11.04 37.85 -5.60
C GLN A 16 -9.92 38.06 -6.63
N ASP A 17 -8.85 38.78 -6.27
CA ASP A 17 -7.69 39.01 -7.13
C ASP A 17 -6.89 37.72 -7.39
N VAL A 18 -6.77 36.83 -6.41
CA VAL A 18 -6.17 35.50 -6.56
C VAL A 18 -7.04 34.61 -7.46
N GLN A 19 -8.36 34.60 -7.28
CA GLN A 19 -9.29 33.90 -8.15
C GLN A 19 -9.25 34.40 -9.59
N LEU A 20 -9.23 35.70 -9.78
CA LEU A 20 -9.17 36.35 -11.12
C LEU A 20 -7.85 35.98 -11.83
N SER A 21 -6.72 35.99 -11.12
CA SER A 21 -5.41 35.63 -11.70
C SER A 21 -5.30 34.13 -12.08
N ALA A 22 -5.97 33.28 -11.33
CA ALA A 22 -6.03 31.83 -11.64
C ALA A 22 -6.96 31.53 -12.84
N SER A 23 -8.10 32.26 -12.94
CA SER A 23 -9.03 32.10 -14.05
C SER A 23 -8.46 32.64 -15.36
N THR A 24 -7.77 33.81 -15.36
CA THR A 24 -7.14 34.38 -16.56
C THR A 24 -6.01 33.49 -17.12
N ARG A 25 -5.19 32.86 -16.29
CA ARG A 25 -4.16 31.90 -16.76
C ARG A 25 -4.78 30.66 -17.41
N ARG A 26 -5.82 30.10 -16.80
CA ARG A 26 -6.53 28.93 -17.37
C ARG A 26 -7.27 29.28 -18.66
N HIS A 27 -7.91 30.44 -18.72
CA HIS A 27 -8.61 30.91 -19.91
C HIS A 27 -7.65 31.15 -21.07
N PHE A 28 -6.50 31.78 -20.82
CA PHE A 28 -5.45 31.98 -21.80
C PHE A 28 -4.91 30.66 -22.37
N ILE A 29 -4.62 29.64 -21.49
CA ILE A 29 -4.15 28.33 -21.93
C ILE A 29 -5.23 27.60 -22.73
N LYS A 30 -6.51 27.69 -22.33
CA LYS A 30 -7.63 27.00 -23.01
C LYS A 30 -7.92 27.61 -24.39
N GLU A 31 -7.85 28.90 -24.54
CA GLU A 31 -8.08 29.59 -25.83
C GLU A 31 -6.88 29.49 -26.75
N SER A 32 -5.65 29.55 -26.24
CA SER A 32 -4.43 29.32 -27.03
C SER A 32 -4.33 27.89 -27.57
N ALA A 33 -4.79 26.90 -26.80
CA ALA A 33 -4.80 25.50 -27.26
C ALA A 33 -5.91 25.24 -28.29
N MET A 34 -7.05 25.92 -28.24
CA MET A 34 -8.13 25.75 -29.20
C MET A 34 -7.92 26.57 -30.51
N GLY A 35 -7.24 27.71 -30.46
CA GLY A 35 -7.05 28.55 -31.64
C GLY A 35 -6.00 28.05 -32.64
N LEU A 36 -4.86 27.59 -32.18
CA LEU A 36 -3.74 27.18 -33.04
C LEU A 36 -3.68 25.66 -33.25
N GLY A 37 -4.09 24.86 -32.24
CA GLY A 37 -4.10 23.40 -32.33
C GLY A 37 -5.23 22.86 -33.21
N ALA A 38 -6.40 23.48 -33.21
CA ALA A 38 -7.54 23.07 -34.03
C ALA A 38 -7.33 23.33 -35.54
N LEU A 39 -6.63 24.39 -35.91
CA LEU A 39 -6.29 24.68 -37.29
C LEU A 39 -5.19 23.74 -37.84
N ALA A 40 -4.23 23.35 -37.05
CA ALA A 40 -3.19 22.40 -37.43
C ALA A 40 -3.70 20.94 -37.49
N MET A 41 -4.64 20.54 -36.63
CA MET A 41 -5.25 19.21 -36.68
C MET A 41 -6.32 19.05 -37.74
N GLY A 42 -7.06 20.09 -38.09
CA GLY A 42 -8.06 20.03 -39.18
C GLY A 42 -7.48 19.75 -40.55
N SER A 43 -6.23 20.12 -40.80
CA SER A 43 -5.53 19.83 -42.06
C SER A 43 -4.87 18.46 -42.11
N LEU A 44 -4.64 17.78 -40.96
CA LEU A 44 -4.05 16.44 -40.85
C LEU A 44 -5.09 15.32 -40.74
N LEU A 45 -6.31 15.64 -40.31
CA LEU A 45 -7.36 14.63 -40.05
C LEU A 45 -8.34 14.41 -41.23
N GLY A 46 -8.12 15.06 -42.36
CA GLY A 46 -8.97 14.91 -43.56
C GLY A 46 -8.90 13.55 -44.25
N ASN A 47 -8.00 12.63 -43.87
CA ASN A 47 -7.84 11.39 -44.62
C ASN A 47 -7.32 10.16 -43.82
N CYS A 48 -7.57 10.04 -42.55
CA CYS A 48 -7.28 8.80 -41.81
C CYS A 48 -8.45 8.43 -40.90
N GLY A 49 -9.43 7.74 -41.48
CA GLY A 49 -10.39 6.98 -40.69
C GLY A 49 -9.69 5.86 -39.93
N ASN A 50 -9.97 5.76 -38.62
CA ASN A 50 -9.79 4.57 -37.79
C ASN A 50 -8.37 4.02 -37.57
N LEU A 51 -7.45 4.80 -37.01
CA LEU A 51 -6.17 4.23 -36.52
C LEU A 51 -5.79 4.52 -35.06
N PHE A 52 -6.64 5.16 -34.29
CA PHE A 52 -6.44 5.34 -32.83
C PHE A 52 -7.71 5.00 -32.05
N THR A 53 -8.07 3.72 -32.00
CA THR A 53 -8.84 3.22 -30.89
C THR A 53 -7.89 3.17 -29.71
N SER A 54 -7.89 4.22 -28.87
CA SER A 54 -7.36 4.13 -27.52
C SER A 54 -8.01 2.91 -26.85
N PRO A 55 -7.26 2.05 -26.15
CA PRO A 55 -7.89 1.02 -25.34
C PRO A 55 -8.81 1.76 -24.36
N GLN A 56 -10.11 1.71 -24.61
CA GLN A 56 -11.10 2.26 -23.70
C GLN A 56 -10.96 1.45 -22.41
N SER A 57 -10.66 2.14 -21.32
CA SER A 57 -10.89 1.55 -20.00
C SER A 57 -12.37 1.15 -19.96
N ASN A 58 -12.67 -0.15 -19.85
CA ASN A 58 -14.04 -0.67 -19.77
C ASN A 58 -14.76 -0.27 -18.46
N ILE A 59 -14.19 0.69 -17.71
CA ILE A 59 -14.73 1.18 -16.45
C ILE A 59 -15.44 2.50 -16.72
N SER A 60 -16.77 2.48 -16.54
CA SER A 60 -17.57 3.69 -16.56
C SER A 60 -17.19 4.59 -15.40
N TYR A 61 -16.62 5.75 -15.69
CA TYR A 61 -16.36 6.78 -14.71
C TYR A 61 -17.59 7.71 -14.61
N ASP A 62 -18.28 7.66 -13.47
CA ASP A 62 -19.30 8.63 -13.10
C ASP A 62 -18.71 9.60 -12.07
N PRO A 63 -18.38 10.84 -12.47
CA PRO A 63 -17.80 11.81 -11.56
C PRO A 63 -18.78 12.29 -10.49
N ALA A 64 -20.09 12.15 -10.69
CA ALA A 64 -21.10 12.52 -9.71
C ALA A 64 -21.19 11.47 -8.58
N HIS A 65 -20.90 10.22 -8.89
CA HIS A 65 -20.97 9.11 -7.93
C HIS A 65 -19.68 8.25 -7.99
N PRO A 66 -18.51 8.81 -7.70
CA PRO A 66 -17.23 8.17 -7.96
C PRO A 66 -17.00 6.88 -7.14
N LEU A 67 -17.63 6.76 -5.98
CA LEU A 67 -17.45 5.67 -5.04
C LEU A 67 -18.52 4.57 -5.12
N LEU A 68 -19.54 4.68 -5.98
CA LEU A 68 -20.48 3.59 -6.15
C LEU A 68 -19.81 2.29 -6.57
N PRO A 69 -20.32 1.12 -6.13
CA PRO A 69 -19.80 -0.16 -6.55
C PRO A 69 -19.81 -0.32 -8.08
N LYS A 70 -18.71 -0.83 -8.62
CA LYS A 70 -18.51 -1.09 -10.04
C LYS A 70 -18.18 -2.56 -10.23
N SER A 71 -18.68 -3.14 -11.31
CA SER A 71 -18.35 -4.52 -11.67
C SER A 71 -16.92 -4.61 -12.18
N PRO A 72 -16.14 -5.63 -11.77
CA PRO A 72 -14.85 -5.92 -12.34
C PRO A 72 -14.99 -6.37 -13.82
N VAL A 73 -13.89 -6.36 -14.56
CA VAL A 73 -13.87 -6.74 -16.00
C VAL A 73 -14.17 -8.24 -16.19
N PHE A 74 -13.74 -9.05 -15.21
CA PHE A 74 -14.08 -10.47 -15.10
C PHE A 74 -14.30 -10.85 -13.63
N PRO A 75 -14.93 -11.99 -13.31
CA PRO A 75 -15.17 -12.37 -11.92
C PRO A 75 -13.85 -12.51 -11.15
N GLY A 76 -13.58 -11.54 -10.26
CA GLY A 76 -12.44 -11.60 -9.34
C GLY A 76 -12.68 -12.65 -8.25
N LYS A 77 -11.62 -13.27 -7.77
CA LYS A 77 -11.66 -14.18 -6.62
C LYS A 77 -11.65 -13.39 -5.31
N ALA A 78 -10.94 -12.27 -5.27
CA ALA A 78 -10.90 -11.38 -4.11
C ALA A 78 -11.92 -10.24 -4.25
N LYS A 79 -12.60 -9.94 -3.17
CA LYS A 79 -13.44 -8.74 -3.00
C LYS A 79 -12.71 -7.65 -2.23
N SER A 80 -11.79 -8.05 -1.34
CA SER A 80 -11.00 -7.15 -0.50
C SER A 80 -9.54 -7.57 -0.46
N VAL A 81 -8.67 -6.60 -0.16
CA VAL A 81 -7.23 -6.82 0.04
C VAL A 81 -6.81 -6.26 1.40
N ILE A 82 -6.04 -7.05 2.15
CA ILE A 82 -5.28 -6.59 3.32
C ILE A 82 -3.80 -6.68 2.97
N PHE A 83 -3.12 -5.55 2.83
CA PHE A 83 -1.69 -5.51 2.59
C PHE A 83 -0.95 -5.17 3.89
N LEU A 84 -0.22 -6.13 4.43
CA LEU A 84 0.62 -6.02 5.62
C LEU A 84 2.04 -5.67 5.19
N HIS A 85 2.38 -4.38 5.21
CA HIS A 85 3.70 -3.88 4.79
C HIS A 85 4.62 -3.68 6.00
N MET A 86 5.68 -4.45 6.05
CA MET A 86 6.71 -4.40 7.09
C MET A 86 7.78 -3.38 6.67
N ALA A 87 7.54 -2.10 6.99
CA ALA A 87 8.42 -1.01 6.58
C ALA A 87 9.79 -1.09 7.23
N GLY A 88 10.83 -1.08 6.42
CA GLY A 88 12.19 -1.32 6.81
C GLY A 88 12.74 -2.67 6.34
N ALA A 89 11.99 -3.40 5.50
CA ALA A 89 12.48 -4.59 4.78
C ALA A 89 12.98 -5.73 5.69
N PRO A 90 12.08 -6.59 6.20
CA PRO A 90 12.44 -7.73 7.04
C PRO A 90 13.38 -8.69 6.30
N SER A 91 14.38 -9.20 7.01
CA SER A 91 15.35 -10.14 6.43
C SER A 91 14.70 -11.48 6.09
N GLN A 92 14.66 -11.82 4.81
CA GLN A 92 14.18 -13.12 4.32
C GLN A 92 15.02 -14.29 4.88
N LEU A 93 16.32 -14.05 5.14
CA LEU A 93 17.26 -15.04 5.61
C LEU A 93 17.01 -15.47 7.08
N GLU A 94 16.35 -14.63 7.87
CA GLU A 94 15.95 -14.92 9.24
C GLU A 94 14.50 -15.42 9.36
N LEU A 95 13.70 -15.42 8.27
CA LEU A 95 12.26 -15.70 8.35
C LEU A 95 11.83 -16.90 7.50
N PHE A 96 12.14 -16.91 6.18
CA PHE A 96 11.55 -17.87 5.24
C PHE A 96 12.53 -18.51 4.25
N ASP A 97 13.76 -18.01 4.14
CA ASP A 97 14.74 -18.45 3.16
C ASP A 97 16.02 -18.98 3.84
N TYR A 98 15.93 -20.17 4.42
CA TYR A 98 17.04 -20.84 5.10
C TYR A 98 18.11 -21.32 4.13
N LYS A 99 19.37 -20.97 4.40
CA LYS A 99 20.54 -21.28 3.56
C LYS A 99 21.63 -22.02 4.34
N PRO A 100 21.70 -23.36 4.23
CA PRO A 100 22.73 -24.15 4.91
C PRO A 100 24.16 -23.77 4.51
N GLU A 101 24.39 -23.40 3.24
CA GLU A 101 25.71 -22.95 2.77
C GLU A 101 26.12 -21.64 3.43
N LEU A 102 25.18 -20.73 3.61
CA LEU A 102 25.46 -19.46 4.30
C LEU A 102 25.85 -19.69 5.76
N MET A 103 25.31 -20.72 6.42
CA MET A 103 25.73 -21.13 7.77
C MET A 103 27.18 -21.58 7.81
N LYS A 104 27.65 -22.31 6.79
CA LYS A 104 29.06 -22.76 6.70
C LYS A 104 30.02 -21.59 6.48
N MET A 105 29.55 -20.52 5.85
CA MET A 105 30.34 -19.34 5.56
C MET A 105 30.30 -18.30 6.70
N ASP A 106 29.54 -18.50 7.76
CA ASP A 106 29.38 -17.53 8.85
C ASP A 106 30.73 -17.09 9.42
N GLY A 107 30.94 -15.77 9.51
CA GLY A 107 32.18 -15.16 9.99
C GLY A 107 33.36 -15.16 9.01
N GLN A 108 33.27 -15.82 7.86
CA GLN A 108 34.30 -15.78 6.82
C GLN A 108 34.27 -14.46 6.05
N ASP A 109 35.37 -14.09 5.40
CA ASP A 109 35.38 -12.95 4.50
C ASP A 109 34.50 -13.20 3.28
N CYS A 110 33.75 -12.16 2.87
CA CYS A 110 32.90 -12.25 1.69
C CYS A 110 33.77 -12.53 0.44
N PRO A 111 33.43 -13.54 -0.37
CA PRO A 111 34.16 -13.82 -1.61
C PRO A 111 34.18 -12.60 -2.54
N PRO A 112 35.32 -12.28 -3.16
CA PRO A 112 35.44 -11.14 -4.08
C PRO A 112 34.43 -11.18 -5.24
N SER A 113 34.01 -12.36 -5.67
CA SER A 113 33.01 -12.54 -6.73
C SER A 113 31.64 -11.95 -6.39
N LEU A 114 31.27 -11.89 -5.10
CA LEU A 114 30.01 -11.30 -4.65
C LEU A 114 30.08 -9.78 -4.50
N LEU A 115 31.30 -9.21 -4.50
CA LEU A 115 31.52 -7.78 -4.36
C LEU A 115 31.82 -7.10 -5.72
N ALA A 116 32.36 -7.85 -6.67
CA ALA A 116 32.84 -7.31 -7.95
C ALA A 116 31.68 -6.67 -8.75
N GLY A 117 31.82 -5.36 -9.02
CA GLY A 117 30.82 -4.60 -9.81
C GLY A 117 29.51 -4.32 -9.08
N LYS A 118 29.37 -4.72 -7.82
CA LYS A 118 28.14 -4.47 -7.02
C LYS A 118 28.27 -3.18 -6.23
N LYS A 119 27.14 -2.53 -5.99
CA LYS A 119 26.98 -1.37 -5.12
C LYS A 119 26.08 -1.74 -3.95
N PHE A 120 26.53 -1.45 -2.76
CA PHE A 120 25.79 -1.64 -1.52
C PHE A 120 25.36 -0.27 -0.98
N ALA A 121 24.34 -0.27 -0.11
CA ALA A 121 23.87 0.96 0.50
C ALA A 121 24.88 1.48 1.55
N PHE A 122 25.40 0.60 2.38
CA PHE A 122 26.29 0.95 3.51
C PHE A 122 27.56 0.12 3.61
N ILE A 123 27.57 -1.11 3.08
CA ILE A 123 28.77 -1.98 3.10
C ILE A 123 29.92 -1.32 2.35
N THR A 124 31.09 -1.26 3.01
CA THR A 124 32.34 -0.79 2.44
C THR A 124 33.49 -1.79 2.69
N GLY A 125 34.38 -1.97 1.72
CA GLY A 125 35.47 -2.94 1.82
C GLY A 125 34.99 -4.39 1.73
N VAL A 126 35.59 -5.29 2.50
CA VAL A 126 35.25 -6.72 2.54
C VAL A 126 34.43 -7.00 3.82
N PRO A 127 33.11 -7.21 3.72
CA PRO A 127 32.30 -7.60 4.87
C PRO A 127 32.53 -9.06 5.23
N LYS A 128 32.08 -9.47 6.43
CA LYS A 128 31.95 -10.88 6.79
C LYS A 128 30.65 -11.44 6.27
N MET A 129 30.64 -12.71 5.85
CA MET A 129 29.41 -13.45 5.63
C MET A 129 28.68 -13.64 6.96
N LEU A 130 27.35 -13.62 6.94
CA LEU A 130 26.53 -13.76 8.14
C LEU A 130 25.49 -14.87 7.94
N GLY A 131 25.62 -15.95 8.69
CA GLY A 131 24.64 -17.02 8.74
C GLY A 131 23.30 -16.55 9.29
N PRO A 132 22.19 -17.26 9.06
CA PRO A 132 20.90 -16.99 9.69
C PRO A 132 21.02 -16.96 11.22
N GLN A 133 20.35 -15.97 11.83
CA GLN A 133 20.39 -15.75 13.28
C GLN A 133 19.19 -16.40 13.99
N ALA A 134 18.58 -17.40 13.35
CA ALA A 134 17.45 -18.14 13.85
C ALA A 134 17.53 -19.61 13.36
N ASN A 135 16.93 -20.53 14.11
CA ASN A 135 16.75 -21.91 13.70
C ASN A 135 15.52 -22.03 12.79
N PHE A 136 15.55 -23.00 11.88
CA PHE A 136 14.47 -23.26 10.94
C PHE A 136 13.98 -24.71 11.05
N ALA A 137 12.69 -24.89 10.83
CA ALA A 137 12.07 -26.19 10.69
C ALA A 137 11.06 -26.22 9.53
N LYS A 138 10.73 -27.42 9.07
CA LYS A 138 9.66 -27.63 8.09
C LYS A 138 8.32 -27.76 8.83
N TYR A 139 7.31 -27.05 8.33
CA TYR A 139 5.97 -27.02 8.91
C TYR A 139 4.90 -27.32 7.86
N GLY A 140 3.74 -27.77 8.33
CA GLY A 140 2.59 -28.09 7.51
C GLY A 140 2.79 -29.29 6.58
N HIS A 141 1.79 -29.58 5.80
CA HIS A 141 1.85 -30.60 4.72
C HIS A 141 2.70 -30.12 3.56
N SER A 142 2.76 -28.80 3.33
CA SER A 142 3.61 -28.18 2.31
C SER A 142 5.10 -28.32 2.58
N GLY A 143 5.49 -28.61 3.83
CA GLY A 143 6.88 -28.65 4.24
C GLY A 143 7.60 -27.31 4.17
N ALA A 144 6.87 -26.20 4.28
CA ALA A 144 7.44 -24.86 4.21
C ALA A 144 8.45 -24.63 5.34
N LEU A 145 9.62 -24.08 4.98
CA LEU A 145 10.65 -23.70 5.95
C LEU A 145 10.28 -22.35 6.58
N VAL A 146 10.16 -22.33 7.90
CA VAL A 146 9.89 -21.11 8.68
C VAL A 146 10.81 -21.09 9.90
N SER A 147 11.25 -19.91 10.28
CA SER A 147 12.12 -19.75 11.43
C SER A 147 11.37 -19.83 12.77
N GLU A 148 12.11 -20.18 13.82
CA GLU A 148 11.63 -20.20 15.20
C GLU A 148 11.08 -18.85 15.70
N ASN A 149 11.34 -17.76 14.98
CA ASN A 149 10.84 -16.43 15.31
C ASN A 149 9.33 -16.27 15.04
N LEU A 150 8.71 -17.20 14.29
CA LEU A 150 7.31 -17.15 13.88
C LEU A 150 6.56 -18.46 14.23
N PRO A 151 6.52 -18.86 15.54
CA PRO A 151 5.97 -20.16 15.95
C PRO A 151 4.45 -20.25 15.76
N HIS A 152 3.69 -19.16 15.82
CA HIS A 152 2.26 -19.18 15.55
C HIS A 152 1.99 -19.22 14.04
N PHE A 153 2.66 -18.39 13.24
CA PHE A 153 2.50 -18.35 11.78
C PHE A 153 2.84 -19.69 11.13
N SER A 154 3.80 -20.43 11.68
CA SER A 154 4.17 -21.77 11.20
C SER A 154 3.00 -22.76 11.15
N THR A 155 1.93 -22.53 11.92
CA THR A 155 0.70 -23.36 11.91
C THR A 155 -0.22 -23.06 10.73
N MET A 156 0.02 -21.96 10.00
CA MET A 156 -0.83 -21.48 8.90
C MET A 156 -0.13 -21.57 7.53
N VAL A 157 1.06 -22.17 7.44
CA VAL A 157 1.84 -22.23 6.19
C VAL A 157 1.12 -22.94 5.04
N ASP A 158 0.22 -23.87 5.35
CA ASP A 158 -0.57 -24.58 4.34
C ASP A 158 -1.69 -23.70 3.72
N GLU A 159 -1.98 -22.53 4.27
CA GLU A 159 -2.92 -21.54 3.68
C GLU A 159 -2.20 -20.47 2.84
N VAL A 160 -0.86 -20.51 2.76
CA VAL A 160 -0.03 -19.42 2.22
C VAL A 160 0.72 -19.86 0.98
N SER A 161 0.88 -18.99 0.00
CA SER A 161 1.88 -19.09 -1.07
C SER A 161 3.03 -18.13 -0.81
N PHE A 162 4.26 -18.66 -0.81
CA PHE A 162 5.50 -17.88 -0.68
C PHE A 162 6.07 -17.53 -2.06
N LEU A 163 6.38 -16.27 -2.28
CA LEU A 163 7.16 -15.75 -3.39
C LEU A 163 8.58 -15.49 -2.88
N LYS A 164 9.52 -16.41 -3.13
CA LYS A 164 10.86 -16.37 -2.53
C LYS A 164 11.91 -15.62 -3.37
N ALA A 165 11.60 -15.38 -4.63
CA ALA A 165 12.51 -14.77 -5.59
C ALA A 165 11.98 -13.39 -6.05
N VAL A 166 11.41 -12.61 -5.12
CA VAL A 166 11.00 -11.23 -5.44
C VAL A 166 12.24 -10.37 -5.50
N HIS A 167 12.32 -9.49 -6.49
CA HIS A 167 13.42 -8.55 -6.67
C HIS A 167 12.91 -7.14 -6.99
N THR A 168 13.77 -6.15 -6.83
CA THR A 168 13.50 -4.73 -7.14
C THR A 168 14.78 -4.07 -7.64
N ASP A 169 14.67 -2.93 -8.29
CA ASP A 169 15.81 -2.09 -8.67
C ASP A 169 16.09 -0.95 -7.66
N GLN A 170 15.27 -0.88 -6.59
CA GLN A 170 15.35 0.18 -5.59
C GLN A 170 15.96 -0.35 -4.29
N PHE A 171 17.05 0.28 -3.83
CA PHE A 171 17.77 -0.10 -2.62
C PHE A 171 17.58 0.86 -1.43
N ASN A 172 16.83 1.95 -1.61
CA ASN A 172 16.45 2.88 -0.56
C ASN A 172 14.96 2.75 -0.23
N HIS A 173 14.59 2.89 1.05
CA HIS A 173 13.23 2.69 1.54
C HIS A 173 12.19 3.51 0.81
N ALA A 174 12.31 4.84 0.77
CA ALA A 174 11.28 5.70 0.19
C ALA A 174 10.99 5.38 -1.29
N PRO A 175 11.96 5.30 -2.23
CA PRO A 175 11.68 4.93 -3.61
C PRO A 175 11.20 3.48 -3.76
N ALA A 176 11.68 2.53 -2.94
CA ALA A 176 11.21 1.14 -2.98
C ALA A 176 9.77 1.00 -2.46
N GLN A 177 9.42 1.70 -1.38
CA GLN A 177 8.04 1.79 -0.89
C GLN A 177 7.10 2.43 -1.91
N LEU A 178 7.55 3.49 -2.60
CA LEU A 178 6.80 4.07 -3.71
C LEU A 178 6.60 3.05 -4.83
N LEU A 179 7.66 2.35 -5.26
CA LEU A 179 7.58 1.37 -6.35
C LEU A 179 6.56 0.27 -6.03
N ILE A 180 6.66 -0.38 -4.86
CA ILE A 180 5.77 -1.50 -4.51
C ILE A 180 4.32 -1.05 -4.34
N HIS A 181 4.05 0.18 -3.90
CA HIS A 181 2.70 0.68 -3.66
C HIS A 181 2.11 1.52 -4.78
N THR A 182 2.90 2.11 -5.68
CA THR A 182 2.41 3.03 -6.71
C THR A 182 2.86 2.70 -8.13
N GLY A 183 3.67 1.65 -8.32
CA GLY A 183 4.25 1.29 -9.61
C GLY A 183 5.27 2.31 -10.13
N SER A 184 5.84 3.15 -9.25
CA SER A 184 6.88 4.10 -9.63
C SER A 184 7.74 4.47 -8.41
N PRO A 185 9.06 4.51 -8.54
CA PRO A 185 9.92 5.00 -7.45
C PRO A 185 9.86 6.52 -7.25
N ARG A 186 9.05 7.21 -8.04
CA ARG A 186 8.87 8.67 -8.01
C ARG A 186 7.50 9.04 -7.50
N LEU A 187 7.41 10.20 -6.87
CA LEU A 187 6.16 10.80 -6.39
C LEU A 187 5.18 11.10 -7.53
N GLY A 188 3.88 11.19 -7.19
CA GLY A 188 2.82 11.66 -8.09
C GLY A 188 1.99 10.55 -8.74
N ARG A 189 2.34 9.27 -8.56
CA ARG A 189 1.53 8.13 -9.02
C ARG A 189 0.50 7.72 -7.97
N PRO A 190 -0.69 7.25 -8.40
CA PRO A 190 -1.69 6.69 -7.50
C PRO A 190 -1.21 5.38 -6.88
N SER A 191 -1.58 5.18 -5.61
CA SER A 191 -1.33 3.92 -4.92
C SER A 191 -2.25 2.78 -5.38
N ILE A 192 -1.87 1.52 -5.11
CA ILE A 192 -2.70 0.33 -5.42
C ILE A 192 -4.12 0.50 -4.89
N GLY A 193 -4.27 0.89 -3.61
CA GLY A 193 -5.58 1.09 -3.00
C GLY A 193 -6.41 2.18 -3.68
N SER A 194 -5.76 3.24 -4.19
CA SER A 194 -6.43 4.27 -5.00
C SER A 194 -6.89 3.73 -6.35
N TRP A 195 -6.08 2.93 -7.02
CA TRP A 195 -6.47 2.22 -8.24
C TRP A 195 -7.63 1.25 -8.01
N VAL A 196 -7.58 0.45 -6.94
CA VAL A 196 -8.66 -0.48 -6.57
C VAL A 196 -9.96 0.26 -6.31
N THR A 197 -9.91 1.35 -5.53
CA THR A 197 -11.12 2.16 -5.23
C THR A 197 -11.64 2.89 -6.48
N TYR A 198 -10.77 3.36 -7.36
CA TYR A 198 -11.16 3.92 -8.67
C TYR A 198 -11.88 2.89 -9.52
N GLY A 199 -11.36 1.66 -9.58
CA GLY A 199 -11.89 0.60 -10.45
C GLY A 199 -13.14 -0.08 -9.94
N LEU A 200 -13.26 -0.32 -8.62
CA LEU A 200 -14.37 -1.08 -8.02
C LEU A 200 -15.33 -0.24 -7.20
N GLY A 201 -14.97 1.00 -6.83
CA GLY A 201 -15.72 1.76 -5.83
C GLY A 201 -15.69 1.08 -4.46
N THR A 202 -16.71 1.31 -3.65
CA THR A 202 -16.86 0.67 -2.33
C THR A 202 -18.25 0.10 -2.13
N GLU A 203 -18.34 -1.08 -1.51
CA GLU A 203 -19.61 -1.70 -1.12
C GLU A 203 -20.25 -0.92 0.03
N ASN A 204 -19.44 -0.40 0.93
CA ASN A 204 -19.91 0.36 2.08
C ASN A 204 -19.82 1.86 1.80
N GLN A 205 -20.98 2.49 1.63
CA GLN A 205 -21.07 3.93 1.37
C GLN A 205 -20.82 4.80 2.62
N ASN A 206 -20.67 4.20 3.81
CA ASN A 206 -20.45 4.90 5.07
C ASN A 206 -19.00 4.83 5.57
N LEU A 207 -18.15 4.08 4.86
CA LEU A 207 -16.72 3.94 5.15
C LEU A 207 -15.90 4.20 3.88
N PRO A 208 -14.63 4.65 4.01
CA PRO A 208 -13.75 4.76 2.86
C PRO A 208 -13.54 3.40 2.21
N GLY A 209 -13.45 3.35 0.89
CA GLY A 209 -13.07 2.13 0.17
C GLY A 209 -11.61 1.73 0.39
N TYR A 210 -10.78 2.68 0.84
CA TYR A 210 -9.37 2.48 1.14
C TYR A 210 -9.00 3.05 2.52
N VAL A 211 -8.62 2.17 3.44
CA VAL A 211 -8.22 2.50 4.82
C VAL A 211 -6.74 2.21 5.03
N VAL A 212 -6.07 3.10 5.74
CA VAL A 212 -4.64 2.97 6.11
C VAL A 212 -4.49 2.93 7.62
N LEU A 213 -3.76 1.94 8.12
CA LEU A 213 -3.42 1.74 9.52
C LEU A 213 -1.90 1.75 9.68
N THR A 214 -1.40 2.36 10.75
CA THR A 214 0.05 2.46 11.00
C THR A 214 0.39 1.99 12.40
N SER A 215 1.51 1.30 12.56
CA SER A 215 2.08 0.84 13.84
C SER A 215 3.61 0.88 13.80
N GLY A 216 4.26 0.53 14.92
CA GLY A 216 5.72 0.53 15.01
C GLY A 216 6.34 1.87 15.41
N GLY A 217 5.52 2.88 15.73
CA GLY A 217 5.99 4.16 16.29
C GLY A 217 6.39 5.21 15.27
N SER A 218 6.39 4.91 13.97
CA SER A 218 6.69 5.85 12.89
C SER A 218 5.85 5.57 11.64
N PHE A 219 6.04 6.39 10.62
CA PHE A 219 5.44 6.23 9.30
C PHE A 219 6.45 5.59 8.33
N PRO A 220 5.99 4.99 7.21
CA PRO A 220 6.89 4.60 6.12
C PRO A 220 7.67 5.81 5.60
N ASP A 221 8.90 5.57 5.11
CA ASP A 221 9.84 6.64 4.72
C ASP A 221 9.33 7.52 3.60
N ALA A 222 8.54 6.97 2.69
CA ALA A 222 7.86 7.73 1.63
C ALA A 222 6.62 8.50 2.13
N GLY A 223 6.28 8.42 3.42
CA GLY A 223 5.19 9.14 4.07
C GLY A 223 3.83 8.82 3.45
N LYS A 224 2.96 9.82 3.38
CA LYS A 224 1.59 9.67 2.86
C LYS A 224 1.52 9.40 1.36
N SER A 225 2.62 9.54 0.63
CA SER A 225 2.63 9.33 -0.82
C SER A 225 2.34 7.88 -1.22
N VAL A 226 2.61 6.90 -0.34
CA VAL A 226 2.34 5.47 -0.60
C VAL A 226 0.87 5.08 -0.47
N TRP A 227 -0.01 6.00 -0.05
CA TRP A 227 -1.47 5.84 -0.07
C TRP A 227 -2.22 7.01 -0.69
N GLY A 228 -1.51 7.87 -1.40
CA GLY A 228 -2.08 9.01 -2.11
C GLY A 228 -2.81 8.61 -3.39
N SER A 229 -3.73 9.47 -3.83
CA SER A 229 -4.44 9.32 -5.10
C SER A 229 -3.58 9.69 -6.32
N GLY A 230 -2.43 10.36 -6.13
CA GLY A 230 -1.59 10.82 -7.23
C GLY A 230 -2.36 11.69 -8.21
N PHE A 231 -2.39 11.29 -9.47
CA PHE A 231 -3.16 11.99 -10.51
C PHE A 231 -4.64 11.52 -10.63
N LEU A 232 -5.05 10.49 -9.89
CA LEU A 232 -6.48 10.17 -9.75
C LEU A 232 -7.18 11.21 -8.89
N PRO A 233 -8.50 11.41 -9.04
CA PRO A 233 -9.28 12.26 -8.15
C PRO A 233 -9.06 11.94 -6.67
N SER A 234 -9.03 12.99 -5.85
CA SER A 234 -8.64 12.90 -4.44
C SER A 234 -9.56 12.02 -3.58
N VAL A 235 -10.78 11.76 -4.05
CA VAL A 235 -11.76 10.88 -3.39
C VAL A 235 -11.30 9.42 -3.28
N TYR A 236 -10.34 8.99 -4.09
CA TYR A 236 -9.80 7.62 -4.10
C TYR A 236 -8.59 7.41 -3.18
N GLN A 237 -8.07 8.46 -2.54
CA GLN A 237 -6.91 8.33 -1.65
C GLN A 237 -7.23 7.51 -0.39
N GLY A 238 -6.20 6.91 0.19
CA GLY A 238 -6.32 6.20 1.46
C GLY A 238 -6.63 7.13 2.63
N VAL A 239 -7.58 6.74 3.46
CA VAL A 239 -7.93 7.42 4.70
C VAL A 239 -7.18 6.77 5.86
N GLN A 240 -6.29 7.54 6.47
CA GLN A 240 -5.54 7.06 7.63
C GLN A 240 -6.45 7.00 8.86
N CYS A 241 -6.59 5.79 9.41
CA CYS A 241 -7.30 5.53 10.67
C CYS A 241 -6.32 5.15 11.78
N ARG A 242 -6.75 5.30 13.02
CA ARG A 242 -5.95 5.00 14.22
C ARG A 242 -6.65 3.99 15.11
N SER A 243 -5.87 3.12 15.74
CA SER A 243 -6.37 2.15 16.72
C SER A 243 -6.43 2.70 18.15
N GLU A 244 -6.08 3.97 18.31
CA GLU A 244 -6.09 4.67 19.60
C GLU A 244 -6.65 6.08 19.45
N GLY A 245 -7.45 6.52 20.43
CA GLY A 245 -8.12 7.83 20.41
C GLY A 245 -9.21 7.91 19.35
N ASP A 246 -9.41 9.08 18.76
CA ASP A 246 -10.36 9.24 17.67
C ASP A 246 -9.88 8.47 16.44
N PRO A 247 -10.72 7.61 15.86
CA PRO A 247 -10.32 6.73 14.76
C PRO A 247 -9.86 7.48 13.51
N VAL A 248 -10.40 8.66 13.28
CA VAL A 248 -9.98 9.59 12.24
C VAL A 248 -9.81 10.97 12.86
N LEU A 249 -8.73 11.67 12.52
CA LEU A 249 -8.49 13.02 13.01
C LEU A 249 -9.63 13.96 12.58
N PHE A 250 -10.09 14.81 13.50
CA PHE A 250 -11.14 15.80 13.27
C PHE A 250 -12.50 15.21 12.84
N ILE A 251 -12.76 13.94 13.18
CA ILE A 251 -14.04 13.30 12.85
C ILE A 251 -15.20 13.85 13.68
N LYS A 252 -14.93 14.30 14.91
CA LYS A 252 -15.95 14.88 15.78
C LYS A 252 -16.27 16.31 15.38
N ASP A 253 -17.54 16.68 15.57
CA ASP A 253 -17.93 18.08 15.40
C ASP A 253 -17.29 18.93 16.50
N PRO A 254 -16.93 20.20 16.20
CA PRO A 254 -16.49 21.15 17.22
C PRO A 254 -17.56 21.35 18.29
N ASP A 255 -17.10 21.68 19.51
CA ASP A 255 -18.00 21.97 20.64
C ASP A 255 -19.01 23.07 20.27
N GLY A 256 -20.29 22.82 20.54
CA GLY A 256 -21.39 23.75 20.24
C GLY A 256 -21.96 23.65 18.83
N LEU A 257 -21.40 22.83 17.94
CA LEU A 257 -21.95 22.57 16.62
C LEU A 257 -22.85 21.33 16.66
N SER A 258 -24.17 21.54 16.50
CA SER A 258 -25.08 20.40 16.40
C SER A 258 -24.93 19.66 15.07
N ARG A 259 -25.26 18.36 15.07
CA ARG A 259 -25.21 17.53 13.86
C ARG A 259 -26.07 18.07 12.72
N ASP A 260 -27.26 18.61 13.04
CA ASP A 260 -28.14 19.20 12.03
C ASP A 260 -27.54 20.47 11.42
N LEU A 261 -26.91 21.32 12.26
CA LEU A 261 -26.19 22.49 11.78
C LEU A 261 -24.98 22.11 10.94
N ARG A 262 -24.24 21.05 11.32
CA ARG A 262 -23.15 20.50 10.51
C ARG A 262 -23.63 20.02 9.16
N LYS A 263 -24.76 19.26 9.13
CA LYS A 263 -25.36 18.82 7.88
C LYS A 263 -25.76 20.00 6.99
N ALA A 264 -26.47 20.98 7.55
CA ALA A 264 -26.86 22.17 6.81
C ALA A 264 -25.66 22.93 6.24
N SER A 265 -24.54 22.99 6.99
CA SER A 265 -23.30 23.61 6.52
C SER A 265 -22.69 22.85 5.34
N ILE A 266 -22.64 21.50 5.41
CA ILE A 266 -22.15 20.65 4.31
C ILE A 266 -23.06 20.80 3.09
N ASP A 267 -24.39 20.76 3.26
CA ASP A 267 -25.35 20.93 2.17
C ASP A 267 -25.20 22.30 1.48
N ALA A 268 -24.93 23.37 2.25
CA ALA A 268 -24.66 24.69 1.70
C ALA A 268 -23.34 24.74 0.91
N ILE A 269 -22.27 24.13 1.44
CA ILE A 269 -20.98 24.01 0.74
C ILE A 269 -21.13 23.20 -0.55
N ASN A 270 -21.86 22.09 -0.51
CA ASN A 270 -22.10 21.25 -1.68
C ASN A 270 -22.87 22.00 -2.77
N LYS A 271 -23.91 22.78 -2.41
CA LYS A 271 -24.62 23.65 -3.38
C LYS A 271 -23.71 24.68 -4.02
N ALA A 272 -22.80 25.29 -3.26
CA ALA A 272 -21.83 26.22 -3.80
C ALA A 272 -20.84 25.52 -4.76
N ASN A 273 -20.39 24.32 -4.40
CA ASN A 273 -19.54 23.50 -5.25
C ASN A 273 -20.27 23.05 -6.53
N GLU A 274 -21.55 22.67 -6.47
CA GLU A 274 -22.38 22.34 -7.64
C GLU A 274 -22.48 23.53 -8.62
N GLN A 275 -22.68 24.73 -8.11
CA GLN A 275 -22.67 25.96 -8.95
C GLN A 275 -21.31 26.15 -9.62
N GLN A 276 -20.22 25.99 -8.88
CA GLN A 276 -18.86 26.05 -9.45
C GLN A 276 -18.64 24.97 -10.51
N TYR A 277 -19.15 23.76 -10.29
CA TYR A 277 -19.06 22.69 -11.29
C TYR A 277 -19.77 23.03 -12.58
N LEU A 278 -20.96 23.63 -12.51
CA LEU A 278 -21.70 24.08 -13.70
C LEU A 278 -20.94 25.18 -14.48
N GLU A 279 -20.14 25.98 -13.79
CA GLU A 279 -19.34 27.05 -14.41
C GLU A 279 -18.02 26.50 -15.01
N TYR A 280 -17.29 25.68 -14.23
CA TYR A 280 -15.92 25.27 -14.59
C TYR A 280 -15.82 23.88 -15.20
N ASN A 281 -16.81 23.04 -15.03
CA ASN A 281 -16.87 21.62 -15.45
C ASN A 281 -15.62 20.82 -15.01
N ASP A 282 -15.11 21.12 -13.80
CA ASP A 282 -13.94 20.45 -13.21
C ASP A 282 -14.39 19.24 -12.34
N PRO A 283 -14.08 17.99 -12.74
CA PRO A 283 -14.49 16.79 -12.00
C PRO A 283 -14.00 16.74 -10.55
N GLU A 284 -12.91 17.45 -10.21
CA GLU A 284 -12.39 17.51 -8.84
C GLU A 284 -13.37 18.19 -7.87
N ILE A 285 -14.23 19.07 -8.38
CA ILE A 285 -15.30 19.69 -7.57
C ILE A 285 -16.30 18.62 -7.10
N LEU A 286 -16.69 17.69 -7.98
CA LEU A 286 -17.56 16.58 -7.61
C LEU A 286 -16.89 15.63 -6.62
N SER A 287 -15.58 15.41 -6.78
CA SER A 287 -14.77 14.65 -5.81
C SER A 287 -14.82 15.27 -4.41
N ARG A 288 -14.75 16.60 -4.30
CA ARG A 288 -14.88 17.31 -3.01
C ARG A 288 -16.27 17.13 -2.39
N ILE A 289 -17.33 17.21 -3.18
CA ILE A 289 -18.70 16.95 -2.70
C ILE A 289 -18.77 15.55 -2.10
N ALA A 290 -18.32 14.53 -2.84
CA ALA A 290 -18.29 13.15 -2.38
C ALA A 290 -17.46 12.96 -1.10
N GLN A 291 -16.33 13.68 -0.96
CA GLN A 291 -15.48 13.66 0.25
C GLN A 291 -16.19 14.26 1.46
N TYR A 292 -16.84 15.41 1.33
CA TYR A 292 -17.60 16.03 2.43
C TYR A 292 -18.74 15.12 2.91
N GLU A 293 -19.47 14.53 1.99
CA GLU A 293 -20.53 13.58 2.32
C GLU A 293 -19.98 12.32 3.00
N MET A 294 -18.88 11.77 2.49
CA MET A 294 -18.22 10.63 3.11
C MET A 294 -17.76 10.96 4.52
N ALA A 295 -17.09 12.10 4.72
CA ALA A 295 -16.64 12.54 6.04
C ALA A 295 -17.80 12.69 7.02
N TYR A 296 -18.94 13.20 6.59
CA TYR A 296 -20.14 13.31 7.41
C TYR A 296 -20.72 11.93 7.81
N ARG A 297 -20.80 10.99 6.85
CA ARG A 297 -21.26 9.62 7.15
C ARG A 297 -20.31 8.88 8.08
N MET A 298 -19.00 9.08 7.92
CA MET A 298 -17.96 8.49 8.76
C MET A 298 -18.02 8.92 10.23
N GLN A 299 -18.58 10.08 10.54
CA GLN A 299 -18.73 10.53 11.93
C GLN A 299 -19.49 9.55 12.81
N ILE A 300 -20.42 8.79 12.22
CA ILE A 300 -21.17 7.74 12.93
C ILE A 300 -20.46 6.39 12.76
N SER A 301 -20.17 6.02 11.53
CA SER A 301 -19.79 4.65 11.18
C SER A 301 -18.37 4.30 11.58
N ALA A 302 -17.43 5.27 11.50
CA ALA A 302 -16.05 4.98 11.82
C ALA A 302 -15.82 4.70 13.31
N PRO A 303 -16.39 5.46 14.28
CA PRO A 303 -16.25 5.13 15.70
C PRO A 303 -16.81 3.76 16.07
N GLU A 304 -17.94 3.35 15.48
CA GLU A 304 -18.56 2.04 15.70
C GLU A 304 -17.65 0.90 15.19
N VAL A 305 -17.22 0.98 13.94
CA VAL A 305 -16.40 -0.09 13.32
C VAL A 305 -15.02 -0.17 13.93
N MET A 306 -14.43 0.99 14.26
CA MET A 306 -13.08 1.07 14.84
C MET A 306 -13.05 0.75 16.34
N ASN A 307 -14.18 0.58 17.00
CA ASN A 307 -14.26 0.12 18.37
C ASN A 307 -13.98 -1.39 18.44
N ILE A 308 -12.84 -1.78 18.96
CA ILE A 308 -12.52 -3.21 19.18
C ILE A 308 -12.99 -3.71 20.56
N ASN A 309 -13.44 -2.85 21.47
CA ASN A 309 -13.85 -3.27 22.81
C ASN A 309 -15.11 -4.16 22.81
N ASP A 310 -15.90 -4.12 21.72
CA ASP A 310 -17.12 -4.92 21.57
C ASP A 310 -16.82 -6.37 21.14
N GLU A 311 -15.57 -6.68 20.81
CA GLU A 311 -15.17 -8.04 20.45
C GLU A 311 -15.14 -8.94 21.72
N PRO A 312 -15.52 -10.22 21.57
CA PRO A 312 -15.47 -11.18 22.69
C PRO A 312 -14.04 -11.38 23.22
N ALA A 313 -13.93 -11.73 24.50
CA ALA A 313 -12.64 -11.92 25.15
C ALA A 313 -11.73 -12.94 24.43
N TYR A 314 -12.30 -14.02 23.88
CA TYR A 314 -11.51 -15.02 23.13
C TYR A 314 -10.89 -14.45 21.85
N VAL A 315 -11.54 -13.45 21.20
CA VAL A 315 -10.96 -12.76 20.03
C VAL A 315 -9.77 -11.92 20.46
N HIS A 316 -9.90 -11.17 21.56
CA HIS A 316 -8.77 -10.41 22.13
C HIS A 316 -7.61 -11.31 22.48
N GLU A 317 -7.88 -12.48 23.07
CA GLU A 317 -6.83 -13.45 23.38
C GLU A 317 -6.20 -14.00 22.09
N MET A 318 -7.00 -14.39 21.10
CA MET A 318 -6.53 -14.94 19.83
C MET A 318 -5.59 -13.98 19.09
N TYR A 319 -5.95 -12.70 19.00
CA TYR A 319 -5.13 -11.67 18.33
C TYR A 319 -4.01 -11.13 19.23
N GLY A 320 -4.11 -11.27 20.54
CA GLY A 320 -3.19 -10.61 21.50
C GLY A 320 -3.37 -9.10 21.53
N THR A 321 -4.58 -8.61 21.35
CA THR A 321 -4.90 -7.19 21.32
C THR A 321 -4.78 -6.52 22.68
N LYS A 322 -4.57 -5.22 22.68
CA LYS A 322 -4.52 -4.35 23.86
C LYS A 322 -5.43 -3.14 23.63
N PRO A 323 -6.75 -3.27 23.88
CA PRO A 323 -7.68 -2.17 23.67
C PRO A 323 -7.21 -0.88 24.38
N GLY A 324 -7.36 0.26 23.71
CA GLY A 324 -6.90 1.56 24.22
C GLY A 324 -5.41 1.84 24.06
N GLN A 325 -4.65 0.97 23.43
CA GLN A 325 -3.22 1.18 23.13
C GLN A 325 -2.95 1.05 21.63
N ALA A 326 -2.04 1.89 21.11
CA ALA A 326 -1.59 1.73 19.72
C ALA A 326 -0.68 0.49 19.61
N CYS A 327 -1.11 -0.54 18.90
CA CYS A 327 -0.29 -1.72 18.64
C CYS A 327 -0.69 -2.42 17.33
N PHE A 328 0.24 -3.23 16.81
CA PHE A 328 0.02 -3.99 15.59
C PHE A 328 -1.20 -4.91 15.68
N ALA A 329 -1.37 -5.61 16.78
CA ALA A 329 -2.48 -6.56 17.00
C ALA A 329 -3.85 -5.87 16.90
N ASN A 330 -4.01 -4.66 17.46
CA ASN A 330 -5.24 -3.90 17.33
C ASN A 330 -5.53 -3.52 15.87
N ASN A 331 -4.50 -3.10 15.13
CA ASN A 331 -4.64 -2.76 13.71
C ASN A 331 -5.02 -3.99 12.88
N VAL A 332 -4.47 -5.16 13.17
CA VAL A 332 -4.81 -6.39 12.44
C VAL A 332 -6.25 -6.83 12.72
N LEU A 333 -6.71 -6.72 13.98
CA LEU A 333 -8.12 -6.96 14.32
C LEU A 333 -9.05 -5.96 13.63
N LEU A 334 -8.67 -4.68 13.58
CA LEU A 334 -9.40 -3.65 12.83
C LEU A 334 -9.46 -3.97 11.33
N ALA A 335 -8.37 -4.48 10.74
CA ALA A 335 -8.37 -4.87 9.33
C ALA A 335 -9.42 -5.95 9.04
N ARG A 336 -9.56 -6.97 9.91
CA ARG A 336 -10.62 -7.97 9.81
C ARG A 336 -12.01 -7.34 9.90
N LYS A 337 -12.27 -6.46 10.88
CA LYS A 337 -13.56 -5.77 11.04
C LYS A 337 -13.91 -4.91 9.83
N LEU A 338 -12.91 -4.23 9.25
CA LEU A 338 -13.08 -3.41 8.04
C LEU A 338 -13.47 -4.26 6.82
N VAL A 339 -12.86 -5.44 6.66
CA VAL A 339 -13.26 -6.40 5.61
C VAL A 339 -14.71 -6.84 5.78
N GLU A 340 -15.12 -7.20 7.00
CA GLU A 340 -16.52 -7.56 7.31
C GLU A 340 -17.53 -6.46 6.97
N LYS A 341 -17.08 -5.20 7.00
CA LYS A 341 -17.88 -4.02 6.65
C LYS A 341 -17.76 -3.62 5.17
N GLY A 342 -17.08 -4.42 4.34
CA GLY A 342 -16.99 -4.21 2.90
C GLY A 342 -15.96 -3.17 2.46
N VAL A 343 -14.94 -2.88 3.26
CA VAL A 343 -13.81 -2.04 2.84
C VAL A 343 -12.97 -2.81 1.81
N ARG A 344 -12.70 -2.19 0.66
CA ARG A 344 -12.03 -2.85 -0.47
C ARG A 344 -10.53 -3.04 -0.27
N TYR A 345 -9.85 -2.04 0.29
CA TYR A 345 -8.40 -2.08 0.44
C TYR A 345 -7.99 -1.58 1.82
N ILE A 346 -7.30 -2.42 2.56
CA ILE A 346 -6.75 -2.10 3.88
C ILE A 346 -5.22 -2.20 3.78
N GLN A 347 -4.55 -1.08 3.98
CA GLN A 347 -3.09 -0.98 4.00
C GLN A 347 -2.62 -0.84 5.44
N LEU A 348 -1.89 -1.81 5.96
CA LEU A 348 -1.28 -1.75 7.27
C LEU A 348 0.23 -1.62 7.13
N PHE A 349 0.80 -0.54 7.67
CA PHE A 349 2.24 -0.35 7.77
C PHE A 349 2.69 -0.61 9.20
N ASP A 350 3.69 -1.48 9.36
CA ASP A 350 4.40 -1.68 10.61
C ASP A 350 5.86 -1.29 10.43
N TRP A 351 6.30 -0.23 11.12
CA TRP A 351 7.65 0.32 10.99
C TRP A 351 8.63 -0.36 11.96
N GLY A 352 9.95 -0.35 11.64
CA GLY A 352 11.02 -0.81 12.51
C GLY A 352 11.60 -2.17 12.14
N TRP A 353 11.58 -2.52 10.85
CA TRP A 353 12.17 -3.77 10.32
C TRP A 353 13.58 -3.59 9.77
N ASP A 354 14.15 -2.37 9.87
CA ASP A 354 15.43 -1.98 9.29
C ASP A 354 16.61 -2.39 10.19
N ALA A 355 17.03 -3.67 10.10
CA ALA A 355 17.98 -4.30 11.01
C ALA A 355 19.43 -4.20 10.53
N HIS A 356 20.04 -3.03 10.68
CA HIS A 356 21.45 -2.74 10.33
C HIS A 356 22.49 -3.17 11.36
N GLY A 357 22.08 -3.39 12.62
CA GLY A 357 23.00 -3.77 13.70
C GLY A 357 23.74 -2.61 14.36
N ASP A 358 23.33 -1.37 14.12
CA ASP A 358 23.91 -0.18 14.74
C ASP A 358 23.50 0.01 16.22
N ASN A 359 22.34 -0.51 16.59
CA ASN A 359 21.84 -0.54 17.96
C ASN A 359 20.98 -1.79 18.23
N PRO A 360 20.63 -2.10 19.52
CA PRO A 360 19.87 -3.29 19.83
C PRO A 360 18.52 -3.40 19.13
N ASN A 361 17.80 -2.28 18.96
CA ASN A 361 16.48 -2.28 18.33
C ASN A 361 16.56 -2.48 16.81
N ASN A 362 17.68 -2.11 16.19
CA ASN A 362 17.98 -2.31 14.77
C ASN A 362 18.87 -3.53 14.55
N SER A 363 18.72 -4.59 15.32
CA SER A 363 19.54 -5.80 15.21
C SER A 363 18.71 -7.04 14.89
N LEU A 364 19.34 -8.03 14.26
CA LEU A 364 18.71 -9.30 13.90
C LEU A 364 18.39 -10.16 15.13
N ASN A 365 19.29 -10.17 16.11
CA ASN A 365 19.21 -11.04 17.28
C ASN A 365 18.35 -10.47 18.43
N ILE A 366 18.03 -9.17 18.42
CA ILE A 366 17.18 -8.52 19.44
C ILE A 366 15.99 -7.83 18.78
N GLY A 367 16.22 -6.80 17.96
CA GLY A 367 15.18 -5.97 17.36
C GLY A 367 14.25 -6.77 16.46
N LEU A 368 14.78 -7.53 15.50
CA LEU A 368 13.99 -8.38 14.62
C LEU A 368 13.16 -9.41 15.40
N LYS A 369 13.74 -10.07 16.43
CA LYS A 369 13.01 -11.02 17.27
C LYS A 369 11.84 -10.36 18.01
N ASN A 370 12.02 -9.14 18.49
CA ASN A 370 10.94 -8.39 19.14
C ASN A 370 9.83 -8.02 18.14
N LYS A 371 10.20 -7.63 16.92
CA LYS A 371 9.24 -7.37 15.84
C LYS A 371 8.47 -8.65 15.46
N CYS A 372 9.15 -9.77 15.28
CA CYS A 372 8.50 -11.05 15.02
C CYS A 372 7.48 -11.41 16.10
N ARG A 373 7.84 -11.30 17.39
CA ARG A 373 6.90 -11.54 18.50
C ARG A 373 5.67 -10.64 18.45
N SER A 374 5.80 -9.42 17.98
CA SER A 374 4.67 -8.47 17.91
C SER A 374 3.68 -8.77 16.80
N ILE A 375 4.13 -9.44 15.71
CA ILE A 375 3.30 -9.70 14.53
C ILE A 375 2.83 -11.15 14.39
N ASP A 376 3.58 -12.11 14.93
CA ASP A 376 3.37 -13.54 14.71
C ASP A 376 1.96 -14.00 15.09
N LYS A 377 1.56 -13.77 16.33
CA LYS A 377 0.23 -14.13 16.83
C LYS A 377 -0.90 -13.39 16.12
N PRO A 378 -0.86 -12.05 15.94
CA PRO A 378 -1.92 -11.32 15.24
C PRO A 378 -2.10 -11.73 13.77
N ILE A 379 -1.03 -11.96 13.02
CA ILE A 379 -1.13 -12.39 11.62
C ILE A 379 -1.75 -13.79 11.54
N THR A 380 -1.32 -14.70 12.39
CA THR A 380 -1.89 -16.05 12.50
C THR A 380 -3.39 -15.98 12.81
N ALA A 381 -3.76 -15.15 13.79
CA ALA A 381 -5.15 -14.92 14.17
C ALA A 381 -5.98 -14.37 13.01
N LEU A 382 -5.43 -13.43 12.24
CA LEU A 382 -6.10 -12.87 11.06
C LEU A 382 -6.46 -13.96 10.04
N LEU A 383 -5.47 -14.78 9.65
CA LEU A 383 -5.69 -15.84 8.66
C LEU A 383 -6.71 -16.87 9.17
N LEU A 384 -6.59 -17.26 10.45
CA LEU A 384 -7.50 -18.22 11.08
C LEU A 384 -8.93 -17.64 11.20
N ASP A 385 -9.09 -16.41 11.66
CA ASP A 385 -10.39 -15.76 11.86
C ASP A 385 -11.09 -15.51 10.52
N LEU A 386 -10.38 -15.02 9.51
CA LEU A 386 -10.92 -14.88 8.14
C LEU A 386 -11.35 -16.24 7.58
N LYS A 387 -10.58 -17.30 7.80
CA LYS A 387 -10.92 -18.66 7.37
C LYS A 387 -12.16 -19.19 8.09
N GLN A 388 -12.25 -19.06 9.42
CA GLN A 388 -13.38 -19.50 10.22
C GLN A 388 -14.68 -18.77 9.87
N ARG A 389 -14.59 -17.49 9.45
CA ARG A 389 -15.74 -16.68 9.02
C ARG A 389 -16.11 -16.89 7.55
N GLY A 390 -15.35 -17.70 6.80
CA GLY A 390 -15.55 -17.87 5.35
C GLY A 390 -15.18 -16.66 4.52
N LEU A 391 -14.38 -15.74 5.08
CA LEU A 391 -13.94 -14.50 4.41
C LEU A 391 -12.61 -14.65 3.70
N LEU A 392 -11.77 -15.65 4.06
CA LEU A 392 -10.44 -15.79 3.50
C LEU A 392 -10.46 -16.06 1.99
N ASP A 393 -11.43 -16.83 1.50
CA ASP A 393 -11.53 -17.16 0.08
C ASP A 393 -11.83 -15.93 -0.80
N GLU A 394 -12.41 -14.86 -0.21
CA GLU A 394 -12.73 -13.60 -0.88
C GLU A 394 -11.85 -12.42 -0.42
N THR A 395 -10.88 -12.66 0.46
CA THR A 395 -9.95 -11.65 0.98
C THR A 395 -8.52 -12.04 0.64
N LEU A 396 -7.85 -11.25 -0.17
CA LEU A 396 -6.42 -11.42 -0.44
C LEU A 396 -5.61 -10.77 0.67
N VAL A 397 -4.85 -11.56 1.40
CA VAL A 397 -3.88 -11.09 2.39
C VAL A 397 -2.49 -11.15 1.76
N VAL A 398 -1.80 -10.02 1.74
CA VAL A 398 -0.41 -9.86 1.24
C VAL A 398 0.48 -9.41 2.38
N TRP A 399 1.63 -10.03 2.55
CA TRP A 399 2.65 -9.64 3.53
C TRP A 399 4.00 -9.50 2.84
N GLY A 400 4.74 -8.47 3.16
CA GLY A 400 6.10 -8.29 2.69
C GLY A 400 6.69 -6.94 3.07
N GLY A 401 7.90 -6.70 2.63
CA GLY A 401 8.59 -5.41 2.69
C GLY A 401 8.89 -4.88 1.30
N GLU A 402 9.75 -3.86 1.24
CA GLU A 402 10.10 -3.14 0.02
C GLU A 402 11.30 -3.71 -0.73
N PHE A 403 12.21 -4.42 -0.05
CA PHE A 403 13.37 -5.15 -0.59
C PHE A 403 13.87 -6.20 0.41
N GLY A 404 14.98 -6.84 0.13
CA GLY A 404 15.59 -7.87 0.98
C GLY A 404 16.80 -7.39 1.76
N ARG A 405 17.51 -8.37 2.35
CA ARG A 405 18.75 -8.14 3.11
C ARG A 405 19.86 -9.00 2.59
N THR A 406 21.10 -8.43 2.56
CA THR A 406 22.30 -9.12 2.09
C THR A 406 22.65 -10.34 2.96
N PRO A 407 23.31 -11.38 2.40
CA PRO A 407 23.86 -12.48 3.19
C PRO A 407 25.13 -12.10 3.97
N MET A 408 25.51 -10.82 3.96
CA MET A 408 26.69 -10.30 4.65
C MET A 408 26.30 -9.56 5.93
N MET A 409 27.18 -9.53 6.89
CA MET A 409 27.12 -8.63 8.04
C MET A 409 27.46 -7.23 7.59
N GLU A 410 26.61 -6.27 7.88
CA GLU A 410 26.87 -4.88 7.55
C GLU A 410 28.10 -4.35 8.29
N ASN A 411 28.95 -3.66 7.55
CA ASN A 411 30.06 -2.89 8.08
C ASN A 411 30.02 -1.49 7.49
N ARG A 412 30.12 -0.47 8.33
CA ARG A 412 30.16 0.94 7.89
C ARG A 412 31.59 1.47 8.01
N ASN A 413 32.09 2.12 6.95
CA ASN A 413 33.46 2.64 6.91
C ASN A 413 34.53 1.59 7.26
N GLY A 414 34.29 0.33 6.88
CA GLY A 414 35.21 -0.79 7.14
C GLY A 414 35.18 -1.33 8.59
N ALA A 415 34.35 -0.75 9.48
CA ALA A 415 34.14 -1.25 10.84
C ALA A 415 32.86 -2.07 10.94
N GLN A 416 32.89 -3.19 11.66
CA GLN A 416 31.69 -3.96 11.95
C GLN A 416 30.77 -3.18 12.90
N ASN A 417 29.47 -3.25 12.66
CA ASN A 417 28.48 -2.73 13.57
C ASN A 417 28.50 -3.49 14.92
N PRO A 418 28.15 -2.85 16.05
CA PRO A 418 28.23 -3.45 17.39
C PRO A 418 27.26 -4.63 17.58
N PHE A 419 26.20 -4.71 16.77
CA PHE A 419 25.23 -5.79 16.76
C PHE A 419 25.16 -6.42 15.36
N LYS A 420 24.53 -7.59 15.26
CA LYS A 420 24.31 -8.27 13.99
C LYS A 420 23.23 -7.59 13.18
N GLY A 421 23.56 -7.22 11.94
CA GLY A 421 22.68 -6.57 10.99
C GLY A 421 23.10 -6.85 9.56
N ARG A 422 22.23 -6.54 8.60
CA ARG A 422 22.45 -6.75 7.16
C ARG A 422 22.11 -5.48 6.40
N ASP A 423 22.88 -5.23 5.35
CA ASP A 423 22.60 -4.12 4.41
C ASP A 423 21.39 -4.42 3.51
N HIS A 424 20.88 -3.41 2.86
CA HIS A 424 19.79 -3.48 1.88
C HIS A 424 20.18 -4.37 0.70
N HIS A 425 19.21 -5.13 0.19
CA HIS A 425 19.43 -6.05 -0.91
C HIS A 425 18.27 -6.06 -1.90
N THR A 426 18.59 -5.86 -3.17
CA THR A 426 17.60 -5.72 -4.24
C THR A 426 17.31 -7.02 -4.98
N GLU A 427 18.23 -7.98 -4.98
CA GLU A 427 18.19 -9.13 -5.89
C GLU A 427 17.31 -10.27 -5.41
N ALA A 428 16.97 -10.31 -4.11
CA ALA A 428 16.10 -11.35 -3.58
C ALA A 428 15.45 -10.94 -2.25
N PHE A 429 14.12 -11.13 -2.15
CA PHE A 429 13.38 -11.06 -0.90
C PHE A 429 12.10 -11.90 -0.97
N THR A 430 11.40 -12.03 0.14
CA THR A 430 10.20 -12.86 0.23
C THR A 430 8.96 -12.00 0.47
N ILE A 431 7.94 -12.23 -0.36
CA ILE A 431 6.56 -11.81 -0.13
C ILE A 431 5.73 -13.09 0.02
N TRP A 432 4.68 -13.08 0.82
CA TRP A 432 3.70 -14.15 0.79
C TRP A 432 2.28 -13.62 0.62
N MET A 433 1.42 -14.47 0.06
CA MET A 433 0.01 -14.19 -0.17
C MET A 433 -0.85 -15.35 0.33
N ALA A 434 -2.06 -15.01 0.80
CA ALA A 434 -3.05 -16.00 1.25
C ALA A 434 -4.47 -15.56 0.89
N GLY A 435 -5.36 -16.51 0.67
CA GLY A 435 -6.76 -16.23 0.36
C GLY A 435 -6.98 -15.59 -1.00
N GLY A 436 -8.20 -15.11 -1.27
CA GLY A 436 -8.54 -14.37 -2.49
C GLY A 436 -8.18 -15.08 -3.78
N GLY A 437 -8.26 -16.43 -3.84
CA GLY A 437 -7.91 -17.22 -5.01
C GLY A 437 -6.42 -17.54 -5.17
N ILE A 438 -5.61 -17.41 -4.12
CA ILE A 438 -4.21 -17.84 -4.10
C ILE A 438 -4.13 -19.33 -3.74
N LYS A 439 -3.23 -20.06 -4.39
CA LYS A 439 -2.94 -21.47 -4.06
C LYS A 439 -2.49 -21.60 -2.62
N LYS A 440 -2.91 -22.68 -1.97
CA LYS A 440 -2.60 -22.99 -0.59
C LYS A 440 -1.34 -23.85 -0.52
N GLY A 441 -0.48 -23.59 0.47
CA GLY A 441 0.71 -24.42 0.75
C GLY A 441 1.70 -24.50 -0.41
N PHE A 442 1.93 -23.40 -1.12
CA PHE A 442 2.77 -23.37 -2.31
C PHE A 442 3.98 -22.44 -2.13
N SER A 443 5.07 -22.72 -2.83
CA SER A 443 6.23 -21.83 -2.91
C SER A 443 6.63 -21.62 -4.36
N HIS A 444 6.82 -20.38 -4.76
CA HIS A 444 7.25 -19.98 -6.08
C HIS A 444 8.59 -19.24 -6.02
N GLY A 445 9.48 -19.62 -6.92
CA GLY A 445 10.80 -19.04 -7.04
C GLY A 445 11.82 -19.55 -6.02
N GLU A 446 13.08 -19.45 -6.40
CA GLU A 446 14.22 -19.91 -5.61
C GLU A 446 15.35 -18.87 -5.67
N THR A 447 16.09 -18.77 -4.57
CA THR A 447 17.33 -18.02 -4.47
C THR A 447 18.51 -18.97 -4.47
N ASP A 448 19.70 -18.47 -4.77
CA ASP A 448 20.94 -19.25 -4.76
C ASP A 448 21.26 -19.84 -3.38
N GLU A 449 22.36 -20.58 -3.29
CA GLU A 449 22.75 -21.34 -2.10
C GLU A 449 23.01 -20.49 -0.85
N ILE A 450 23.23 -19.18 -1.04
CA ILE A 450 23.47 -18.23 0.05
C ILE A 450 22.36 -17.17 0.19
N GLY A 451 21.33 -17.22 -0.68
CA GLY A 451 20.21 -16.27 -0.68
C GLY A 451 20.57 -14.88 -1.21
N TYR A 452 21.59 -14.82 -2.09
CA TYR A 452 22.02 -13.55 -2.70
C TYR A 452 21.17 -13.20 -3.93
N SER A 453 21.03 -14.10 -4.89
CA SER A 453 20.32 -13.83 -6.14
C SER A 453 19.13 -14.76 -6.35
N ALA A 454 18.06 -14.24 -6.92
CA ALA A 454 16.98 -15.05 -7.45
C ALA A 454 17.48 -15.85 -8.67
N ILE A 455 17.37 -17.18 -8.63
CA ILE A 455 17.86 -18.10 -9.68
C ILE A 455 16.76 -18.71 -10.54
N SER A 456 15.56 -18.83 -9.99
CA SER A 456 14.39 -19.30 -10.72
C SER A 456 13.12 -18.60 -10.25
N GLY A 457 12.07 -18.54 -11.11
CA GLY A 457 10.78 -17.98 -10.75
C GLY A 457 10.88 -16.51 -10.26
N LYS A 458 11.69 -15.69 -10.91
CA LYS A 458 11.88 -14.28 -10.56
C LYS A 458 10.56 -13.53 -10.64
N VAL A 459 10.28 -12.71 -9.62
CA VAL A 459 9.08 -11.89 -9.48
C VAL A 459 9.50 -10.43 -9.30
N ASP A 460 8.99 -9.55 -10.14
CA ASP A 460 9.16 -8.12 -10.00
C ASP A 460 8.06 -7.50 -9.12
N ALA A 461 8.30 -6.32 -8.57
CA ALA A 461 7.28 -5.56 -7.85
C ALA A 461 6.01 -5.32 -8.67
N PHE A 462 6.14 -5.13 -9.99
CA PHE A 462 5.00 -4.99 -10.90
C PHE A 462 4.22 -6.30 -11.08
N ASP A 463 4.85 -7.46 -10.95
CA ASP A 463 4.18 -8.77 -11.03
C ASP A 463 3.28 -8.99 -9.80
N VAL A 464 3.74 -8.55 -8.63
CA VAL A 464 2.94 -8.53 -7.38
C VAL A 464 1.69 -7.66 -7.59
N GLN A 465 1.85 -6.45 -8.14
CA GLN A 465 0.75 -5.53 -8.41
C GLN A 465 -0.22 -6.10 -9.45
N ALA A 466 0.29 -6.66 -10.55
CA ALA A 466 -0.50 -7.30 -11.59
C ALA A 466 -1.33 -8.47 -11.04
N THR A 467 -0.74 -9.26 -10.15
CA THR A 467 -1.41 -10.40 -9.51
C THR A 467 -2.51 -9.93 -8.55
N ILE A 468 -2.27 -8.91 -7.73
CA ILE A 468 -3.31 -8.30 -6.87
C ILE A 468 -4.49 -7.81 -7.71
N LEU A 469 -4.23 -7.06 -8.79
CA LEU A 469 -5.27 -6.56 -9.69
C LEU A 469 -6.03 -7.70 -10.39
N ASN A 470 -5.33 -8.76 -10.81
CA ASN A 470 -5.96 -9.93 -11.41
C ASN A 470 -6.92 -10.62 -10.43
N GLN A 471 -6.53 -10.83 -9.17
CA GLN A 471 -7.40 -11.43 -8.17
C GLN A 471 -8.67 -10.60 -7.92
N LEU A 472 -8.60 -9.29 -8.11
CA LEU A 472 -9.73 -8.36 -8.02
C LEU A 472 -10.57 -8.28 -9.31
N GLY A 473 -10.20 -9.01 -10.37
CA GLY A 473 -10.93 -9.06 -11.64
C GLY A 473 -10.56 -7.98 -12.64
N PHE A 474 -9.35 -7.42 -12.56
CA PHE A 474 -8.83 -6.47 -13.53
C PHE A 474 -7.81 -7.09 -14.48
N ASN A 475 -7.91 -6.73 -15.77
CA ASN A 475 -6.77 -6.82 -16.66
C ASN A 475 -5.88 -5.58 -16.42
N HIS A 476 -4.74 -5.76 -15.75
CA HIS A 476 -3.86 -4.67 -15.35
C HIS A 476 -3.29 -3.88 -16.53
N GLU A 477 -3.24 -4.45 -17.74
CA GLU A 477 -2.75 -3.78 -18.95
C GLU A 477 -3.80 -2.86 -19.55
N GLN A 478 -5.07 -3.24 -19.48
CA GLN A 478 -6.21 -2.48 -19.99
C GLN A 478 -6.80 -1.52 -18.96
N PHE A 479 -6.50 -1.74 -17.69
CA PHE A 479 -6.97 -0.89 -16.59
C PHE A 479 -6.14 0.38 -16.49
N THR A 480 -6.58 1.43 -17.19
CA THR A 480 -5.85 2.68 -17.36
C THR A 480 -6.67 3.90 -16.93
N TYR A 481 -5.97 4.98 -16.65
CA TYR A 481 -6.53 6.32 -16.46
C TYR A 481 -5.82 7.32 -17.38
N PRO A 482 -6.57 8.12 -18.17
CA PRO A 482 -5.97 9.13 -19.06
C PRO A 482 -5.51 10.33 -18.24
N PHE A 483 -4.22 10.64 -18.28
CA PHE A 483 -3.64 11.79 -17.63
C PHE A 483 -2.58 12.45 -18.52
N GLN A 484 -2.68 13.75 -18.76
CA GLN A 484 -1.77 14.52 -19.62
C GLN A 484 -1.50 13.87 -20.99
N GLY A 485 -2.59 13.37 -21.63
CA GLY A 485 -2.52 12.76 -22.98
C GLY A 485 -1.97 11.35 -23.05
N ARG A 486 -1.64 10.72 -21.90
CA ARG A 486 -1.18 9.33 -21.83
C ARG A 486 -2.15 8.48 -20.99
N PRO A 487 -2.49 7.24 -21.43
CA PRO A 487 -3.17 6.27 -20.60
C PRO A 487 -2.16 5.66 -19.60
N PHE A 488 -2.29 6.02 -18.33
CA PHE A 488 -1.47 5.45 -17.25
C PHE A 488 -2.12 4.21 -16.67
N ARG A 489 -1.32 3.24 -16.27
CA ARG A 489 -1.71 2.07 -15.48
C ARG A 489 -0.81 1.91 -14.27
N LEU A 490 -1.25 1.16 -13.24
CA LEU A 490 -0.47 0.92 -12.03
C LEU A 490 0.88 0.29 -12.33
N THR A 491 0.90 -0.75 -13.17
CA THR A 491 2.08 -1.53 -13.52
C THR A 491 3.00 -0.86 -14.55
N ASP A 492 2.74 0.39 -14.91
CA ASP A 492 3.45 1.17 -15.93
C ASP A 492 3.65 0.37 -17.23
N VAL A 493 4.87 0.00 -17.57
CA VAL A 493 5.18 -0.82 -18.78
C VAL A 493 5.47 -2.28 -18.45
N GLY A 494 5.51 -2.64 -17.17
CA GLY A 494 5.84 -3.97 -16.66
C GLY A 494 4.64 -4.77 -16.17
N GLY A 495 4.93 -5.79 -15.39
CA GLY A 495 3.98 -6.64 -14.69
C GLY A 495 3.49 -7.84 -15.50
N LYS A 496 3.54 -8.98 -14.84
CA LYS A 496 2.94 -10.25 -15.30
C LYS A 496 2.19 -10.87 -14.13
N VAL A 497 1.00 -11.37 -14.40
CA VAL A 497 0.28 -12.16 -13.38
C VAL A 497 1.08 -13.42 -13.09
N ILE A 498 1.33 -13.70 -11.82
CA ILE A 498 2.05 -14.88 -11.36
C ILE A 498 1.07 -16.04 -11.33
N HIS A 499 0.79 -16.62 -12.50
CA HIS A 499 -0.21 -17.68 -12.68
C HIS A 499 0.10 -18.94 -11.86
N GLU A 500 1.35 -19.17 -11.52
CA GLU A 500 1.81 -20.31 -10.74
C GLU A 500 1.20 -20.32 -9.33
N ILE A 501 0.91 -19.16 -8.75
CA ILE A 501 0.29 -19.04 -7.41
C ILE A 501 -1.22 -18.80 -7.45
N VAL A 502 -1.83 -18.64 -8.63
CA VAL A 502 -3.28 -18.46 -8.78
C VAL A 502 -3.97 -19.82 -8.81
N ALA A 503 -5.07 -19.99 -8.02
CA ALA A 503 -5.86 -21.22 -7.90
C ALA A 503 -6.99 -21.34 -8.95
#